data_1cf82ae199e2314ad77224eef19f1250
#
_entry.id   1cf82ae199e2314ad77224eef19f1250
#
_cell.length_a   1.000
_cell.length_b   1.000
_cell.length_c   1.000
_cell.angle_alpha   90.00
_cell.angle_beta   90.00
_cell.angle_gamma   90.00
#
_symmetry.space_group_name_H-M   'P 1'
#
loop_
_entity.id
_entity.type
_entity.pdbx_description
1 polymer ?
#
loop_
_entity_poly.entity_id
_entity_poly.type
_entity_poly.pdbx_seq_one_letter_code
_entity_poly.pdbx_strand_id
1 'polypeptide(L)'
;NESQMISGGGQANTFPNVLATARRLGRTDDPVVRQELARVWGNEAILKYLQLRLQSAITHERWGDMLHGSLLKNAFTRALAHRTTLAVDLEGAEGMLWDDAEGNGFWQYQCLNQFAARIGGGTEEVHRNNLSEQALGLPREQRSDLDVPWSQTTRS
;
A
#
# COMPACT_ATOMS: atom_id res chain seq x y z
N ASN A 1 16.83 8.08 -18.53
CA ASN A 1 17.46 7.06 -17.68
C ASN A 1 16.61 6.63 -16.46
N GLU A 2 15.31 6.95 -16.43
CA GLU A 2 14.36 6.47 -15.41
C GLU A 2 14.12 4.95 -15.49
N SER A 3 14.31 4.35 -16.66
CA SER A 3 14.10 2.91 -16.86
C SER A 3 15.14 2.01 -16.19
N GLN A 4 16.29 2.54 -15.79
CA GLN A 4 17.36 1.77 -15.11
C GLN A 4 17.22 1.77 -13.58
N MET A 5 16.52 2.74 -13.00
CA MET A 5 16.24 2.74 -11.55
C MET A 5 15.24 1.65 -11.12
N ILE A 6 14.46 1.10 -12.06
CA ILE A 6 13.49 0.04 -11.78
C ILE A 6 14.11 -1.37 -11.91
N SER A 7 15.27 -1.48 -12.52
CA SER A 7 15.97 -2.74 -12.77
C SER A 7 17.23 -2.93 -11.92
N GLY A 8 17.16 -2.61 -10.65
CA GLY A 8 18.09 -3.17 -9.66
C GLY A 8 17.89 -4.68 -9.60
N GLY A 9 18.74 -5.40 -10.27
CA GLY A 9 18.87 -6.84 -10.46
C GLY A 9 17.78 -7.73 -9.85
N GLY A 10 16.63 -7.88 -10.49
CA GLY A 10 15.68 -8.94 -10.19
C GLY A 10 14.92 -8.84 -8.87
N GLN A 11 15.10 -7.80 -8.06
CA GLN A 11 14.34 -7.61 -6.83
C GLN A 11 12.94 -7.07 -7.14
N ALA A 12 11.92 -7.81 -6.73
CA ALA A 12 10.53 -7.36 -6.78
C ALA A 12 10.03 -7.02 -5.36
N ASN A 13 9.15 -6.04 -5.26
CA ASN A 13 8.54 -5.67 -3.98
C ASN A 13 7.45 -6.70 -3.61
N THR A 14 7.86 -7.87 -3.14
CA THR A 14 7.02 -9.02 -2.80
C THR A 14 7.43 -9.64 -1.46
N PHE A 15 6.52 -10.40 -0.82
CA PHE A 15 6.83 -11.12 0.41
C PHE A 15 8.05 -12.06 0.30
N PRO A 16 8.22 -12.86 -0.77
CA PRO A 16 9.41 -13.71 -0.90
C PRO A 16 10.72 -12.93 -0.78
N ASN A 17 10.78 -11.71 -1.30
CA ASN A 17 12.00 -10.90 -1.23
C ASN A 17 12.21 -10.27 0.15
N VAL A 18 11.15 -9.87 0.87
CA VAL A 18 11.28 -9.49 2.28
C VAL A 18 11.76 -10.65 3.13
N LEU A 19 11.21 -11.84 2.90
CA LEU A 19 11.66 -13.07 3.58
C LEU A 19 13.12 -13.39 3.26
N ALA A 20 13.55 -13.23 1.99
CA ALA A 20 14.95 -13.41 1.60
C ALA A 20 15.88 -12.42 2.31
N THR A 21 15.46 -11.15 2.43
CA THR A 21 16.17 -10.13 3.21
C THR A 21 16.30 -10.56 4.68
N ALA A 22 15.21 -10.98 5.31
CA ALA A 22 15.23 -11.44 6.70
C ALA A 22 16.16 -12.65 6.91
N ARG A 23 16.18 -13.60 5.95
CA ARG A 23 17.09 -14.76 5.97
C ARG A 23 18.54 -14.36 5.82
N ARG A 24 18.85 -13.50 4.85
CA ARG A 24 20.18 -12.97 4.61
C ARG A 24 20.77 -12.29 5.84
N LEU A 25 19.92 -11.58 6.58
CA LEU A 25 20.31 -10.85 7.80
C LEU A 25 20.24 -11.70 9.08
N GLY A 26 19.91 -13.00 8.99
CA GLY A 26 19.80 -13.88 10.15
C GLY A 26 18.69 -13.51 11.13
N ARG A 27 17.63 -12.78 10.69
CA ARG A 27 16.57 -12.25 11.55
C ARG A 27 15.34 -13.15 11.65
N THR A 28 15.34 -14.31 10.99
CA THR A 28 14.19 -15.23 10.97
C THR A 28 13.90 -15.93 12.29
N ASP A 29 14.85 -15.97 13.21
CA ASP A 29 14.67 -16.57 14.53
C ASP A 29 14.08 -15.58 15.57
N ASP A 30 14.11 -14.30 15.25
CA ASP A 30 13.50 -13.27 16.09
C ASP A 30 11.96 -13.42 16.06
N PRO A 31 11.30 -13.65 17.21
CA PRO A 31 9.86 -13.88 17.26
C PRO A 31 9.05 -12.67 16.78
N VAL A 32 9.54 -11.45 16.97
CA VAL A 32 8.87 -10.23 16.51
C VAL A 32 8.93 -10.16 14.98
N VAL A 33 10.10 -10.38 14.39
CA VAL A 33 10.28 -10.43 12.94
C VAL A 33 9.40 -11.51 12.31
N ARG A 34 9.33 -12.69 12.93
CA ARG A 34 8.45 -13.77 12.45
C ARG A 34 6.98 -13.36 12.42
N GLN A 35 6.50 -12.65 13.45
CA GLN A 35 5.12 -12.15 13.48
C GLN A 35 4.88 -11.11 12.38
N GLU A 36 5.82 -10.19 12.15
CA GLU A 36 5.69 -9.19 11.09
C GLU A 36 5.73 -9.84 9.70
N LEU A 37 6.60 -10.82 9.48
CA LEU A 37 6.63 -11.60 8.24
C LEU A 37 5.29 -12.33 8.01
N ALA A 38 4.71 -12.94 9.05
CA ALA A 38 3.42 -13.59 8.95
C ALA A 38 2.30 -12.60 8.57
N ARG A 39 2.32 -11.38 9.14
CA ARG A 39 1.37 -10.31 8.80
C ARG A 39 1.54 -9.83 7.36
N VAL A 40 2.78 -9.66 6.88
CA VAL A 40 3.04 -9.29 5.47
C VAL A 40 2.52 -10.36 4.53
N TRP A 41 2.78 -11.63 4.82
CA TRP A 41 2.25 -12.74 4.04
C TRP A 41 0.71 -12.76 4.04
N GLY A 42 0.09 -12.58 5.20
CA GLY A 42 -1.36 -12.50 5.33
C GLY A 42 -1.97 -11.35 4.51
N ASN A 43 -1.34 -10.18 4.52
CA ASN A 43 -1.77 -9.04 3.73
C ASN A 43 -1.69 -9.34 2.21
N GLU A 44 -0.65 -10.01 1.74
CA GLU A 44 -0.56 -10.42 0.33
C GLU A 44 -1.63 -11.47 -0.05
N ALA A 45 -1.90 -12.40 0.84
CA ALA A 45 -2.98 -13.38 0.63
C ALA A 45 -4.36 -12.67 0.54
N ILE A 46 -4.63 -11.72 1.43
CA ILE A 46 -5.84 -10.89 1.38
C ILE A 46 -5.94 -10.14 0.05
N LEU A 47 -4.86 -9.50 -0.39
CA LEU A 47 -4.84 -8.79 -1.67
C LEU A 47 -5.17 -9.71 -2.84
N LYS A 48 -4.58 -10.89 -2.88
CA LYS A 48 -4.86 -11.89 -3.90
C LYS A 48 -6.35 -12.26 -3.96
N TYR A 49 -6.96 -12.52 -2.81
CA TYR A 49 -8.39 -12.86 -2.75
C TYR A 49 -9.29 -11.68 -3.10
N LEU A 50 -8.94 -10.46 -2.72
CA LEU A 50 -9.66 -9.25 -3.13
C LEU A 50 -9.58 -9.01 -4.63
N GLN A 51 -8.42 -9.25 -5.25
CA GLN A 51 -8.26 -9.18 -6.71
C GLN A 51 -9.13 -10.21 -7.44
N LEU A 52 -9.13 -11.46 -6.98
CA LEU A 52 -9.98 -12.53 -7.54
C LEU A 52 -11.47 -12.18 -7.40
N ARG A 53 -11.85 -11.60 -6.26
CA ARG A 53 -13.22 -11.17 -6.02
C ARG A 53 -13.63 -10.04 -6.95
N LEU A 54 -12.77 -9.03 -7.13
CA LEU A 54 -12.99 -7.93 -8.08
C LEU A 54 -13.11 -8.48 -9.52
N GLN A 55 -12.21 -9.36 -9.93
CA GLN A 55 -12.25 -9.98 -11.25
C GLN A 55 -13.55 -10.76 -11.47
N SER A 56 -14.00 -11.53 -10.48
CA SER A 56 -15.28 -12.23 -10.53
C SER A 56 -16.47 -11.29 -10.64
N ALA A 57 -16.45 -10.16 -9.91
CA ALA A 57 -17.51 -9.15 -9.97
C ALA A 57 -17.61 -8.52 -11.37
N ILE A 58 -16.48 -8.20 -11.98
CA ILE A 58 -16.41 -7.65 -13.34
C ILE A 58 -16.93 -8.68 -14.36
N THR A 59 -16.48 -9.93 -14.27
CA THR A 59 -16.86 -10.99 -15.22
C THR A 59 -18.37 -11.29 -15.18
N HIS A 60 -19.00 -11.13 -14.03
CA HIS A 60 -20.44 -11.40 -13.87
C HIS A 60 -21.30 -10.14 -13.91
N GLU A 61 -20.76 -9.01 -14.39
CA GLU A 61 -21.46 -7.73 -14.57
C GLU A 61 -22.15 -7.21 -13.29
N ARG A 62 -21.61 -7.55 -12.12
CA ARG A 62 -22.13 -7.10 -10.83
C ARG A 62 -21.58 -5.70 -10.51
N TRP A 63 -22.06 -4.70 -11.25
CA TRP A 63 -21.59 -3.32 -11.18
C TRP A 63 -21.82 -2.63 -9.82
N GLY A 64 -22.78 -3.12 -9.01
CA GLY A 64 -22.95 -2.70 -7.61
C GLY A 64 -21.72 -2.99 -6.75
N ASP A 65 -20.83 -3.84 -7.21
CA ASP A 65 -19.60 -4.23 -6.55
C ASP A 65 -18.40 -3.30 -6.91
N MET A 66 -18.61 -2.16 -7.58
CA MET A 66 -17.54 -1.19 -7.94
C MET A 66 -16.73 -0.70 -6.73
N LEU A 67 -17.29 -0.83 -5.54
CA LEU A 67 -16.59 -0.53 -4.27
C LEU A 67 -15.42 -1.46 -3.97
N HIS A 68 -15.34 -2.60 -4.67
CA HIS A 68 -14.18 -3.49 -4.58
C HIS A 68 -12.87 -2.79 -4.97
N GLY A 69 -12.91 -1.80 -5.87
CA GLY A 69 -11.75 -0.98 -6.23
C GLY A 69 -11.22 -0.16 -5.05
N SER A 70 -12.11 0.50 -4.31
CA SER A 70 -11.75 1.25 -3.10
C SER A 70 -11.23 0.35 -1.98
N LEU A 71 -11.84 -0.82 -1.80
CA LEU A 71 -11.38 -1.81 -0.83
C LEU A 71 -10.00 -2.35 -1.20
N LEU A 72 -9.81 -2.72 -2.48
CA LEU A 72 -8.53 -3.22 -2.99
C LEU A 72 -7.43 -2.17 -2.86
N LYS A 73 -7.73 -0.89 -3.18
CA LYS A 73 -6.79 0.21 -3.04
C LYS A 73 -6.32 0.37 -1.59
N ASN A 74 -7.23 0.42 -0.64
CA ASN A 74 -6.89 0.54 0.79
C ASN A 74 -6.10 -0.67 1.30
N ALA A 75 -6.47 -1.88 0.89
CA ALA A 75 -5.72 -3.09 1.26
C ALA A 75 -4.31 -3.09 0.63
N PHE A 76 -4.18 -2.67 -0.64
CA PHE A 76 -2.91 -2.58 -1.34
C PHE A 76 -1.95 -1.59 -0.68
N THR A 77 -2.41 -0.37 -0.41
CA THR A 77 -1.54 0.68 0.16
C THR A 77 -1.07 0.32 1.56
N ARG A 78 -1.93 -0.31 2.39
CA ARG A 78 -1.55 -0.81 3.72
C ARG A 78 -0.54 -1.97 3.63
N ALA A 79 -0.76 -2.92 2.74
CA ALA A 79 0.16 -4.04 2.53
C ALA A 79 1.51 -3.55 2.01
N LEU A 80 1.51 -2.60 1.07
CA LEU A 80 2.72 -1.97 0.54
C LEU A 80 3.50 -1.27 1.65
N ALA A 81 2.85 -0.41 2.43
CA ALA A 81 3.46 0.32 3.53
C ALA A 81 4.10 -0.64 4.55
N HIS A 82 3.34 -1.63 5.01
CA HIS A 82 3.83 -2.59 6.00
C HIS A 82 5.04 -3.37 5.49
N ARG A 83 4.96 -3.88 4.26
CA ARG A 83 6.02 -4.67 3.64
C ARG A 83 7.31 -3.88 3.45
N THR A 84 7.23 -2.67 2.92
CA THR A 84 8.39 -1.84 2.65
C THR A 84 9.03 -1.29 3.91
N THR A 85 8.23 -0.91 4.90
CA THR A 85 8.73 -0.51 6.23
C THR A 85 9.45 -1.66 6.91
N LEU A 86 8.84 -2.85 6.96
CA LEU A 86 9.51 -4.02 7.54
C LEU A 86 10.85 -4.32 6.86
N ALA A 87 10.90 -4.22 5.54
CA ALA A 87 12.15 -4.51 4.80
C ALA A 87 13.28 -3.53 5.19
N VAL A 88 12.98 -2.25 5.33
CA VAL A 88 13.95 -1.25 5.80
C VAL A 88 14.32 -1.47 7.28
N ASP A 89 13.34 -1.77 8.14
CA ASP A 89 13.57 -2.05 9.56
C ASP A 89 14.46 -3.28 9.78
N LEU A 90 14.37 -4.29 8.90
CA LEU A 90 15.24 -5.46 8.93
C LEU A 90 16.71 -5.10 8.71
N GLU A 91 16.98 -4.11 7.87
CA GLU A 91 18.34 -3.63 7.57
C GLU A 91 18.92 -2.77 8.71
N GLY A 92 18.08 -2.34 9.66
CA GLY A 92 18.53 -1.57 10.81
C GLY A 92 19.13 -0.22 10.40
N ALA A 93 20.31 0.12 10.93
CA ALA A 93 20.98 1.38 10.60
C ALA A 93 21.38 1.47 9.11
N GLU A 94 21.69 0.36 8.47
CA GLU A 94 22.01 0.32 7.03
C GLU A 94 20.79 0.66 6.16
N GLY A 95 19.60 0.37 6.65
CA GLY A 95 18.34 0.76 5.99
C GLY A 95 18.14 2.26 5.83
N MET A 96 18.91 3.09 6.55
CA MET A 96 18.91 4.54 6.40
C MET A 96 19.88 5.04 5.33
N LEU A 97 20.75 4.17 4.83
CA LEU A 97 21.75 4.52 3.82
C LEU A 97 21.20 4.26 2.42
N TRP A 98 21.51 5.16 1.53
CA TRP A 98 21.22 5.00 0.11
C TRP A 98 22.53 5.02 -0.66
N ASP A 99 22.93 3.85 -1.17
CA ASP A 99 24.11 3.72 -2.00
C ASP A 99 23.74 3.03 -3.33
N ASP A 100 23.69 3.84 -4.37
CA ASP A 100 23.40 3.35 -5.73
C ASP A 100 24.53 2.47 -6.29
N ALA A 101 25.78 2.64 -5.80
CA ALA A 101 26.96 1.96 -6.32
C ALA A 101 26.99 0.45 -5.94
N GLU A 102 26.41 0.10 -4.79
CA GLU A 102 26.37 -1.29 -4.30
C GLU A 102 25.01 -1.97 -4.50
N GLY A 103 24.05 -1.30 -5.18
CA GLY A 103 22.69 -1.80 -5.35
C GLY A 103 21.87 -1.76 -4.07
N ASN A 104 22.35 -1.09 -3.04
CA ASN A 104 21.63 -0.75 -1.84
C ASN A 104 20.68 0.40 -2.18
N GLY A 105 19.47 0.38 -1.66
CA GLY A 105 18.51 1.45 -1.90
C GLY A 105 17.20 0.97 -2.48
N PHE A 106 17.11 -0.32 -2.85
CA PHE A 106 15.85 -0.86 -3.36
C PHE A 106 14.71 -0.72 -2.33
N TRP A 107 14.92 -1.17 -1.09
CA TRP A 107 13.89 -1.09 -0.06
C TRP A 107 13.64 0.33 0.41
N GLN A 108 14.68 1.16 0.47
CA GLN A 108 14.58 2.59 0.76
C GLN A 108 13.73 3.31 -0.28
N TYR A 109 14.00 3.07 -1.58
CA TYR A 109 13.19 3.60 -2.67
C TYR A 109 11.73 3.13 -2.55
N GLN A 110 11.50 1.84 -2.33
CA GLN A 110 10.15 1.29 -2.19
C GLN A 110 9.41 1.86 -0.99
N CYS A 111 10.12 2.07 0.12
CA CYS A 111 9.57 2.68 1.33
C CYS A 111 9.19 4.15 1.11
N LEU A 112 9.98 4.92 0.39
CA LEU A 112 9.65 6.30 0.02
C LEU A 112 8.51 6.35 -1.02
N ASN A 113 8.56 5.48 -2.01
CA ASN A 113 7.57 5.45 -3.09
C ASN A 113 6.17 5.01 -2.63
N GLN A 114 6.03 4.34 -1.47
CA GLN A 114 4.72 3.98 -0.93
C GLN A 114 3.80 5.20 -0.75
N PHE A 115 4.35 6.36 -0.41
CA PHE A 115 3.56 7.58 -0.23
C PHE A 115 2.92 8.04 -1.53
N ALA A 116 3.62 7.92 -2.66
CA ALA A 116 3.04 8.19 -3.97
C ALA A 116 1.85 7.25 -4.27
N ALA A 117 2.00 5.95 -3.93
CA ALA A 117 0.92 4.99 -4.08
C ALA A 117 -0.29 5.29 -3.18
N ARG A 118 -0.10 5.89 -2.00
CA ARG A 118 -1.18 6.26 -1.07
C ARG A 118 -1.96 7.48 -1.54
N ILE A 119 -1.36 8.34 -2.36
CA ILE A 119 -1.97 9.58 -2.88
C ILE A 119 -2.54 9.33 -4.29
N GLY A 120 -1.78 8.67 -5.16
CA GLY A 120 -2.12 8.43 -6.56
C GLY A 120 -3.40 7.61 -6.72
N GLY A 121 -4.26 8.01 -7.65
CA GLY A 121 -5.55 7.35 -7.89
C GLY A 121 -6.59 7.54 -6.79
N GLY A 122 -6.47 8.59 -5.99
CA GLY A 122 -7.29 8.90 -4.82
C GLY A 122 -6.62 8.49 -3.51
N THR A 123 -6.72 9.35 -2.51
CA THR A 123 -6.11 9.09 -1.19
C THR A 123 -6.85 7.98 -0.44
N GLU A 124 -6.20 7.40 0.55
CA GLU A 124 -6.82 6.38 1.42
C GLU A 124 -8.10 6.91 2.07
N GLU A 125 -8.12 8.20 2.45
CA GLU A 125 -9.27 8.86 3.06
C GLU A 125 -10.45 8.93 2.08
N VAL A 126 -10.22 9.34 0.84
CA VAL A 126 -11.25 9.37 -0.21
C VAL A 126 -11.83 7.98 -0.44
N HIS A 127 -10.98 6.95 -0.50
CA HIS A 127 -11.44 5.57 -0.66
C HIS A 127 -12.19 5.05 0.57
N ARG A 128 -11.83 5.47 1.79
CA ARG A 128 -12.59 5.16 3.01
C ARG A 128 -13.95 5.83 3.00
N ASN A 129 -14.02 7.11 2.60
CA ASN A 129 -15.29 7.82 2.48
C ASN A 129 -16.19 7.14 1.44
N ASN A 130 -15.66 6.76 0.28
CA ASN A 130 -16.41 6.01 -0.71
C ASN A 130 -16.97 4.70 -0.15
N LEU A 131 -16.17 3.95 0.63
CA LEU A 131 -16.61 2.71 1.27
C LEU A 131 -17.69 2.98 2.33
N SER A 132 -17.50 4.00 3.17
CA SER A 132 -18.47 4.32 4.22
C SER A 132 -19.82 4.77 3.65
N GLU A 133 -19.79 5.66 2.67
CA GLU A 133 -21.00 6.23 2.09
C GLU A 133 -21.73 5.27 1.15
N GLN A 134 -20.99 4.63 0.25
CA GLN A 134 -21.58 3.85 -0.84
C GLN A 134 -21.74 2.36 -0.50
N ALA A 135 -20.81 1.77 0.29
CA ALA A 135 -20.91 0.37 0.67
C ALA A 135 -21.69 0.15 1.97
N LEU A 136 -21.48 1.02 2.97
CA LEU A 136 -22.11 0.89 4.28
C LEU A 136 -23.36 1.76 4.42
N GLY A 137 -23.64 2.66 3.48
CA GLY A 137 -24.79 3.56 3.52
C GLY A 137 -24.71 4.58 4.67
N LEU A 138 -23.51 4.88 5.16
CA LEU A 138 -23.33 5.88 6.21
C LEU A 138 -23.60 7.28 5.65
N PRO A 139 -24.09 8.21 6.48
CA PRO A 139 -24.36 9.58 6.05
C PRO A 139 -23.04 10.25 5.62
N ARG A 140 -23.14 11.08 4.59
CA ARG A 140 -22.05 11.94 4.17
C ARG A 140 -21.74 12.97 5.24
N GLU A 141 -20.48 13.40 5.29
CA GLU A 141 -20.08 14.54 6.08
C GLU A 141 -20.91 15.77 5.68
N GLN A 142 -21.45 16.48 6.67
CA GLN A 142 -22.19 17.70 6.42
C GLN A 142 -21.25 18.78 5.89
N ARG A 143 -21.48 19.18 4.65
CA ARG A 143 -20.70 20.22 4.00
C ARG A 143 -21.55 21.49 3.95
N SER A 144 -21.09 22.52 4.69
CA SER A 144 -21.75 23.84 4.72
C SER A 144 -21.44 24.70 3.50
N ASP A 145 -20.59 24.21 2.60
CA ASP A 145 -20.01 24.95 1.46
C ASP A 145 -20.56 24.53 0.08
N LEU A 146 -21.46 23.52 0.02
CA LEU A 146 -21.92 22.95 -1.25
C LEU A 146 -22.71 23.94 -2.12
N ASP A 147 -23.49 24.85 -1.49
CA ASP A 147 -24.39 25.78 -2.18
C ASP A 147 -23.90 27.24 -2.10
N VAL A 148 -22.66 27.46 -1.65
CA VAL A 148 -22.07 28.78 -1.49
C VAL A 148 -20.89 28.96 -2.42
N PRO A 149 -20.77 30.09 -3.13
CA PRO A 149 -19.57 30.41 -3.90
C PRO A 149 -18.33 30.36 -3.02
N TRP A 150 -17.21 29.85 -3.54
CA TRP A 150 -15.95 29.72 -2.79
C TRP A 150 -15.51 31.02 -2.08
N SER A 151 -15.80 32.19 -2.66
CA SER A 151 -15.52 33.50 -2.07
C SER A 151 -16.30 33.79 -0.78
N GLN A 152 -17.37 33.03 -0.51
CA GLN A 152 -18.24 33.18 0.66
C GLN A 152 -18.06 32.03 1.67
N THR A 153 -17.22 31.06 1.39
CA THR A 153 -16.93 29.97 2.35
C THR A 153 -16.08 30.50 3.50
N THR A 154 -16.50 30.16 4.71
CA THR A 154 -15.76 30.51 5.94
C THR A 154 -14.42 29.76 5.93
N ARG A 155 -13.32 30.49 5.94
CA ARG A 155 -11.99 29.88 6.07
C ARG A 155 -11.77 29.59 7.57
N SER A 156 -11.65 28.30 7.91
CA SER A 156 -11.20 27.85 9.22
C SER A 156 -9.68 27.94 9.34
#